data_1a786e71d471a104d3956146ff8d87d1
#
_entry.id   1a786e71d471a104d3956146ff8d87d1
#
_cell.length_a   1.000
_cell.length_b   1.000
_cell.length_c   1.000
_cell.angle_alpha   90.00
_cell.angle_beta   90.00
_cell.angle_gamma   90.00
#
_symmetry.space_group_name_H-M   'P 1'
#
loop_
_entity.id
_entity.type
_entity.pdbx_description
1 polymer ?
#
loop_
_entity_poly.entity_id
_entity_poly.type
_entity_poly.pdbx_seq_one_letter_code
_entity_poly.pdbx_strand_id
1 'polypeptide(L)'
;ENDERLQLLQQHIRSGKWPKSPPKAIAQLCTLKHELSTQNGCIMLGGRILIPDSLQQRVSQMLHKGHPGICRMKALAREHVYWQGINNDIETLVKRCTKCQEAAKSPNHQTPCNWIPTTRPRERVHADFAGPVEGKMYLILVDSWSKWPEIVEMMNTSAHSTVQELQRIFARFGYPKTLVSDNGTQFTSATFDEFCKKYNITHMRSPPYHPQSNGQAERFVDTFKRALQKLRGEEPPAEALQTLLFTYRTTPCPAAPQGKAPAENLLGFKPRTMLEQLHAEP
;
A
#
# COMPACT_ATOMS: atom_id res chain seq x y z
N GLU A 1 -10.19 20.92 -42.88
CA GLU A 1 -10.31 21.01 -44.36
C GLU A 1 -9.00 20.72 -45.09
N ASN A 2 -7.82 20.74 -44.48
CA ASN A 2 -6.51 20.56 -45.10
C ASN A 2 -5.79 19.23 -44.81
N ASP A 3 -6.46 18.22 -44.28
CA ASP A 3 -5.83 16.92 -44.03
C ASP A 3 -6.13 15.96 -45.19
N GLU A 4 -5.17 15.83 -46.13
CA GLU A 4 -5.29 14.98 -47.33
C GLU A 4 -5.65 13.51 -46.97
N ARG A 5 -5.14 13.02 -45.83
CA ARG A 5 -5.43 11.68 -45.33
C ARG A 5 -6.92 11.51 -45.00
N LEU A 6 -7.52 12.50 -44.31
CA LEU A 6 -8.95 12.48 -43.98
C LEU A 6 -9.83 12.72 -45.21
N GLN A 7 -9.40 13.55 -46.15
CA GLN A 7 -10.13 13.74 -47.42
C GLN A 7 -10.21 12.44 -48.21
N LEU A 8 -9.08 11.73 -48.33
CA LEU A 8 -9.03 10.42 -48.99
C LEU A 8 -9.94 9.40 -48.29
N LEU A 9 -9.89 9.36 -46.96
CA LEU A 9 -10.72 8.48 -46.19
C LEU A 9 -12.22 8.78 -46.36
N GLN A 10 -12.59 10.07 -46.41
CA GLN A 10 -13.93 10.53 -46.65
C GLN A 10 -14.46 10.13 -48.03
N GLN A 11 -13.62 10.17 -49.07
CA GLN A 11 -13.97 9.67 -50.39
C GLN A 11 -14.26 8.18 -50.38
N HIS A 12 -13.46 7.38 -49.72
CA HIS A 12 -13.67 5.94 -49.60
C HIS A 12 -14.95 5.62 -48.84
N ILE A 13 -15.25 6.34 -47.74
CA ILE A 13 -16.51 6.17 -47.00
C ILE A 13 -17.72 6.51 -47.87
N ARG A 14 -17.68 7.63 -48.59
CA ARG A 14 -18.81 8.06 -49.46
C ARG A 14 -19.04 7.16 -50.66
N SER A 15 -17.95 6.69 -51.28
CA SER A 15 -18.04 5.85 -52.49
C SER A 15 -18.31 4.37 -52.18
N GLY A 16 -18.07 3.95 -50.93
CA GLY A 16 -18.13 2.53 -50.53
C GLY A 16 -16.99 1.67 -51.12
N LYS A 17 -16.11 2.26 -51.94
CA LYS A 17 -14.99 1.55 -52.62
C LYS A 17 -13.72 1.66 -51.83
N TRP A 18 -13.20 0.54 -51.38
CA TRP A 18 -11.99 0.46 -50.58
C TRP A 18 -10.84 -0.15 -51.37
N PRO A 19 -9.60 0.42 -51.30
CA PRO A 19 -8.47 -0.12 -52.02
C PRO A 19 -7.99 -1.43 -51.44
N LYS A 20 -7.54 -2.35 -52.31
CA LYS A 20 -6.93 -3.61 -51.90
C LYS A 20 -5.60 -3.44 -51.17
N SER A 21 -4.83 -2.38 -51.59
CA SER A 21 -3.58 -1.99 -50.95
C SER A 21 -3.69 -0.52 -50.54
N PRO A 22 -4.17 -0.22 -49.35
CA PRO A 22 -4.35 1.15 -48.87
C PRO A 22 -3.00 1.83 -48.61
N PRO A 23 -2.87 3.14 -48.84
CA PRO A 23 -1.72 3.91 -48.41
C PRO A 23 -1.44 3.73 -46.91
N LYS A 24 -0.15 3.73 -46.54
CA LYS A 24 0.24 3.53 -45.10
C LYS A 24 -0.49 4.48 -44.15
N ALA A 25 -0.75 5.73 -44.61
CA ALA A 25 -1.42 6.74 -43.78
C ALA A 25 -2.85 6.40 -43.37
N ILE A 26 -3.56 5.55 -44.13
CA ILE A 26 -4.95 5.15 -43.85
C ILE A 26 -5.12 3.62 -43.64
N ALA A 27 -4.05 2.86 -43.79
CA ALA A 27 -4.10 1.40 -43.80
C ALA A 27 -4.80 0.83 -42.56
N GLN A 28 -4.46 1.33 -41.37
CA GLN A 28 -5.09 0.88 -40.13
C GLN A 28 -6.57 1.27 -40.04
N LEU A 29 -6.94 2.45 -40.54
CA LEU A 29 -8.36 2.87 -40.57
C LEU A 29 -9.17 2.06 -41.58
N CYS A 30 -8.56 1.62 -42.67
CA CYS A 30 -9.19 0.74 -43.65
C CYS A 30 -9.55 -0.65 -43.05
N THR A 31 -8.84 -1.12 -42.03
CA THR A 31 -9.23 -2.37 -41.35
C THR A 31 -10.51 -2.19 -40.52
N LEU A 32 -10.80 -0.96 -40.12
CA LEU A 32 -11.98 -0.59 -39.31
C LEU A 32 -13.11 0.00 -40.20
N LYS A 33 -13.10 -0.24 -41.50
CA LYS A 33 -14.00 0.35 -42.48
C LYS A 33 -15.48 0.20 -42.15
N HIS A 34 -15.87 -0.86 -41.47
CA HIS A 34 -17.27 -1.12 -41.10
C HIS A 34 -17.77 -0.25 -39.94
N GLU A 35 -16.84 0.34 -39.16
CA GLU A 35 -17.13 1.27 -38.07
C GLU A 35 -17.00 2.75 -38.49
N LEU A 36 -16.54 3.00 -39.71
CA LEU A 36 -16.34 4.35 -40.21
C LEU A 36 -17.63 4.90 -40.84
N SER A 37 -18.01 6.09 -40.46
CA SER A 37 -19.14 6.84 -40.99
C SER A 37 -18.82 8.33 -41.12
N THR A 38 -19.70 9.09 -41.75
CA THR A 38 -19.56 10.56 -41.80
C THR A 38 -20.83 11.18 -41.20
N GLN A 39 -20.64 12.11 -40.26
CA GLN A 39 -21.73 12.85 -39.62
C GLN A 39 -21.33 14.32 -39.49
N ASN A 40 -22.19 15.23 -39.96
CA ASN A 40 -21.98 16.69 -39.90
C ASN A 40 -20.60 17.12 -40.43
N GLY A 41 -20.12 16.49 -41.50
CA GLY A 41 -18.82 16.79 -42.10
C GLY A 41 -17.62 16.17 -41.37
N CYS A 42 -17.80 15.52 -40.23
CA CYS A 42 -16.77 14.83 -39.49
C CYS A 42 -16.75 13.33 -39.83
N ILE A 43 -15.58 12.73 -39.82
CA ILE A 43 -15.44 11.28 -39.89
C ILE A 43 -15.56 10.71 -38.50
N MET A 44 -16.42 9.72 -38.37
CA MET A 44 -16.67 9.01 -37.10
C MET A 44 -16.09 7.59 -37.16
N LEU A 45 -15.53 7.13 -36.05
CA LEU A 45 -15.21 5.72 -35.83
C LEU A 45 -16.09 5.19 -34.69
N GLY A 46 -17.15 4.46 -35.04
CA GLY A 46 -18.23 4.18 -34.13
C GLY A 46 -18.87 5.49 -33.65
N GLY A 47 -18.97 5.69 -32.32
CA GLY A 47 -19.49 6.94 -31.73
C GLY A 47 -18.43 8.04 -31.53
N ARG A 48 -17.18 7.88 -32.01
CA ARG A 48 -16.03 8.78 -31.74
C ARG A 48 -15.65 9.59 -32.96
N ILE A 49 -15.35 10.86 -32.75
CA ILE A 49 -14.87 11.74 -33.84
C ILE A 49 -13.40 11.43 -34.14
N LEU A 50 -13.07 11.18 -35.40
CA LEU A 50 -11.69 11.04 -35.86
C LEU A 50 -11.04 12.43 -35.94
N ILE A 51 -10.02 12.66 -35.13
CA ILE A 51 -9.37 13.98 -35.01
C ILE A 51 -8.20 14.09 -35.98
N PRO A 52 -8.15 15.13 -36.84
CA PRO A 52 -7.01 15.40 -37.70
C PRO A 52 -5.76 15.76 -36.89
N ASP A 53 -4.57 15.48 -37.47
CA ASP A 53 -3.29 15.67 -36.78
C ASP A 53 -3.08 17.10 -36.26
N SER A 54 -3.55 18.10 -37.02
CA SER A 54 -3.50 19.52 -36.64
C SER A 54 -4.28 19.89 -35.40
N LEU A 55 -5.28 19.08 -35.00
CA LEU A 55 -6.14 19.34 -33.86
C LEU A 55 -5.85 18.43 -32.65
N GLN A 56 -5.05 17.37 -32.81
CA GLN A 56 -4.77 16.38 -31.74
C GLN A 56 -4.19 17.04 -30.50
N GLN A 57 -3.24 17.97 -30.66
CA GLN A 57 -2.65 18.68 -29.51
C GLN A 57 -3.69 19.51 -28.76
N ARG A 58 -4.55 20.23 -29.48
CA ARG A 58 -5.61 21.05 -28.89
C ARG A 58 -6.63 20.17 -28.15
N VAL A 59 -7.06 19.07 -28.76
CA VAL A 59 -7.98 18.13 -28.14
C VAL A 59 -7.36 17.46 -26.92
N SER A 60 -6.07 17.08 -26.99
CA SER A 60 -5.34 16.54 -25.84
C SER A 60 -5.31 17.51 -24.66
N GLN A 61 -5.10 18.81 -24.92
CA GLN A 61 -5.15 19.85 -23.89
C GLN A 61 -6.55 20.01 -23.30
N MET A 62 -7.60 19.90 -24.12
CA MET A 62 -8.98 19.93 -23.63
C MET A 62 -9.28 18.72 -22.73
N LEU A 63 -8.85 17.53 -23.12
CA LEU A 63 -8.95 16.31 -22.30
C LEU A 63 -8.18 16.42 -20.99
N HIS A 64 -7.09 17.18 -20.98
CA HIS A 64 -6.24 17.39 -19.79
C HIS A 64 -6.70 18.57 -18.90
N LYS A 65 -7.73 19.27 -19.26
CA LYS A 65 -8.26 20.38 -18.47
C LYS A 65 -8.72 19.87 -17.11
N GLY A 66 -8.19 20.47 -16.03
CA GLY A 66 -8.43 20.01 -14.64
C GLY A 66 -7.49 18.88 -14.19
N HIS A 67 -6.45 18.58 -14.98
CA HIS A 67 -5.40 17.61 -14.66
C HIS A 67 -5.90 16.21 -14.27
N PRO A 68 -6.83 15.59 -15.02
CA PRO A 68 -7.25 14.23 -14.77
C PRO A 68 -6.08 13.25 -14.97
N GLY A 69 -6.05 12.17 -14.20
CA GLY A 69 -5.05 11.12 -14.37
C GLY A 69 -5.22 10.34 -15.69
N ILE A 70 -4.16 9.62 -16.10
CA ILE A 70 -4.09 8.87 -17.38
C ILE A 70 -5.34 8.02 -17.62
N CYS A 71 -5.78 7.24 -16.63
CA CYS A 71 -6.94 6.35 -16.79
C CYS A 71 -8.24 7.11 -17.09
N ARG A 72 -8.48 8.23 -16.40
CA ARG A 72 -9.67 9.06 -16.63
C ARG A 72 -9.63 9.74 -17.97
N MET A 73 -8.47 10.26 -18.39
CA MET A 73 -8.30 10.85 -19.74
C MET A 73 -8.55 9.83 -20.83
N LYS A 74 -8.00 8.61 -20.69
CA LYS A 74 -8.26 7.52 -21.67
C LYS A 74 -9.72 7.12 -21.70
N ALA A 75 -10.42 7.09 -20.56
CA ALA A 75 -11.85 6.81 -20.52
C ALA A 75 -12.64 7.89 -21.27
N LEU A 76 -12.39 9.16 -20.96
CA LEU A 76 -13.05 10.29 -21.61
C LEU A 76 -12.78 10.33 -23.13
N ALA A 77 -11.54 10.08 -23.53
CA ALA A 77 -11.18 10.02 -24.95
C ALA A 77 -11.93 8.92 -25.70
N ARG A 78 -12.10 7.73 -25.08
CA ARG A 78 -12.84 6.61 -25.67
C ARG A 78 -14.32 6.89 -25.92
N GLU A 79 -14.90 7.82 -25.22
CA GLU A 79 -16.30 8.20 -25.40
C GLU A 79 -16.49 9.17 -26.57
N HIS A 80 -15.49 10.04 -26.85
CA HIS A 80 -15.71 11.18 -27.72
C HIS A 80 -14.80 11.23 -28.95
N VAL A 81 -13.54 10.81 -28.84
CA VAL A 81 -12.54 11.06 -29.87
C VAL A 81 -11.64 9.85 -30.15
N TYR A 82 -11.07 9.86 -31.37
CA TYR A 82 -10.11 8.84 -31.76
C TYR A 82 -9.03 9.43 -32.69
N TRP A 83 -7.80 9.02 -32.49
CA TRP A 83 -6.69 9.04 -33.45
C TRP A 83 -5.71 7.94 -33.13
N GLN A 84 -4.89 7.59 -34.10
CA GLN A 84 -3.90 6.53 -33.93
C GLN A 84 -2.80 7.00 -32.96
N GLY A 85 -2.58 6.23 -31.88
CA GLY A 85 -1.57 6.58 -30.85
C GLY A 85 -2.10 7.40 -29.69
N ILE A 86 -3.40 7.78 -29.66
CA ILE A 86 -4.02 8.60 -28.60
C ILE A 86 -3.65 8.18 -27.16
N ASN A 87 -3.54 6.88 -26.90
CA ASN A 87 -3.19 6.37 -25.57
C ASN A 87 -1.77 6.77 -25.14
N ASN A 88 -0.81 6.72 -26.08
CA ASN A 88 0.57 7.12 -25.83
C ASN A 88 0.71 8.64 -25.70
N ASP A 89 -0.05 9.39 -26.50
CA ASP A 89 -0.06 10.84 -26.44
C ASP A 89 -0.60 11.33 -25.10
N ILE A 90 -1.68 10.71 -24.60
CA ILE A 90 -2.24 10.99 -23.28
C ILE A 90 -1.21 10.69 -22.19
N GLU A 91 -0.55 9.54 -22.23
CA GLU A 91 0.49 9.20 -21.25
C GLU A 91 1.65 10.19 -21.28
N THR A 92 2.11 10.54 -22.46
CA THR A 92 3.21 11.49 -22.65
C THR A 92 2.84 12.87 -22.12
N LEU A 93 1.62 13.33 -22.40
CA LEU A 93 1.13 14.62 -21.94
C LEU A 93 1.09 14.69 -20.40
N VAL A 94 0.50 13.66 -19.76
CA VAL A 94 0.41 13.62 -18.28
C VAL A 94 1.80 13.50 -17.64
N LYS A 95 2.69 12.68 -18.19
CA LYS A 95 4.08 12.54 -17.72
C LYS A 95 4.91 13.83 -17.85
N ARG A 96 4.61 14.69 -18.82
CA ARG A 96 5.29 15.98 -19.02
C ARG A 96 4.66 17.13 -18.25
N CYS A 97 3.48 16.95 -17.68
CA CYS A 97 2.80 18.00 -16.94
C CYS A 97 3.37 18.12 -15.52
N THR A 98 4.05 19.22 -15.23
CA THR A 98 4.67 19.50 -13.93
C THR A 98 3.67 19.37 -12.77
N LYS A 99 2.48 19.96 -12.89
CA LYS A 99 1.43 19.89 -11.89
C LYS A 99 0.97 18.45 -11.61
N CYS A 100 0.85 17.62 -12.66
CA CYS A 100 0.50 16.21 -12.52
C CYS A 100 1.64 15.43 -11.86
N GLN A 101 2.89 15.77 -12.11
CA GLN A 101 4.04 15.11 -11.49
C GLN A 101 4.19 15.50 -10.02
N GLU A 102 4.02 16.75 -9.69
CA GLU A 102 4.03 17.24 -8.29
C GLU A 102 2.91 16.60 -7.44
N ALA A 103 1.73 16.39 -8.04
CA ALA A 103 0.60 15.74 -7.39
C ALA A 103 0.63 14.20 -7.51
N ALA A 104 1.60 13.63 -8.24
CA ALA A 104 1.68 12.19 -8.40
C ALA A 104 2.00 11.54 -7.06
N LYS A 105 1.25 10.48 -6.72
CA LYS A 105 1.66 9.59 -5.63
C LYS A 105 3.05 9.06 -5.97
N SER A 106 3.93 8.99 -4.97
CA SER A 106 5.24 8.34 -5.12
C SER A 106 5.09 7.04 -5.92
N PRO A 107 5.99 6.77 -6.88
CA PRO A 107 5.89 5.58 -7.71
C PRO A 107 5.73 4.35 -6.80
N ASN A 108 4.85 3.44 -7.19
CA ASN A 108 4.70 2.15 -6.50
C ASN A 108 6.08 1.52 -6.39
N HIS A 109 6.53 1.43 -5.17
CA HIS A 109 7.85 0.91 -4.84
C HIS A 109 8.03 -0.50 -5.39
N GLN A 110 9.28 -0.81 -5.69
CA GLN A 110 9.76 -2.15 -5.94
C GLN A 110 9.03 -3.17 -5.05
N THR A 111 8.72 -4.32 -5.62
CA THR A 111 8.11 -5.44 -4.88
C THR A 111 8.78 -5.55 -3.52
N PRO A 112 8.06 -5.47 -2.40
CA PRO A 112 8.67 -5.55 -1.08
C PRO A 112 9.51 -6.80 -1.02
N CYS A 113 10.80 -6.69 -0.72
CA CYS A 113 11.59 -7.85 -0.33
C CYS A 113 10.90 -8.45 0.89
N ASN A 114 10.25 -9.59 0.71
CA ASN A 114 9.68 -10.31 1.82
C ASN A 114 10.80 -10.65 2.80
N TRP A 115 10.59 -10.35 4.06
CA TRP A 115 11.49 -10.79 5.11
C TRP A 115 11.68 -12.29 5.04
N ILE A 116 12.92 -12.73 5.21
CA ILE A 116 13.20 -14.16 5.40
C ILE A 116 12.33 -14.64 6.56
N PRO A 117 11.51 -15.69 6.37
CA PRO A 117 10.68 -16.22 7.46
C PRO A 117 11.52 -16.58 8.67
N THR A 118 11.03 -16.25 9.86
CA THR A 118 11.62 -16.68 11.13
C THR A 118 11.18 -18.12 11.43
N THR A 119 12.05 -18.88 12.09
CA THR A 119 11.82 -20.31 12.40
C THR A 119 11.53 -20.57 13.87
N ARG A 120 11.81 -19.59 14.73
CA ARG A 120 11.62 -19.67 16.19
C ARG A 120 11.33 -18.31 16.81
N PRO A 121 10.82 -18.25 18.05
CA PRO A 121 10.64 -17.00 18.76
C PRO A 121 11.97 -16.24 18.94
N ARG A 122 11.88 -14.93 18.98
CA ARG A 122 13.01 -14.01 19.24
C ARG A 122 14.09 -13.94 18.17
N GLU A 123 13.92 -14.58 17.04
CA GLU A 123 14.80 -14.33 15.89
C GLU A 123 14.66 -12.90 15.37
N ARG A 124 13.42 -12.40 15.31
CA ARG A 124 13.15 -11.02 14.91
C ARG A 124 11.94 -10.46 15.64
N VAL A 125 12.11 -9.30 16.24
CA VAL A 125 11.05 -8.53 16.90
C VAL A 125 10.90 -7.20 16.18
N HIS A 126 9.68 -6.79 15.94
CA HIS A 126 9.35 -5.48 15.38
C HIS A 126 8.91 -4.55 16.51
N ALA A 127 9.44 -3.32 16.51
CA ALA A 127 9.09 -2.29 17.48
C ALA A 127 8.50 -1.07 16.77
N ASP A 128 7.47 -0.48 17.37
CA ASP A 128 6.82 0.72 16.87
C ASP A 128 6.16 1.49 18.02
N PHE A 129 5.81 2.74 17.79
CA PHE A 129 5.05 3.54 18.74
C PHE A 129 3.63 3.78 18.25
N ALA A 130 2.68 3.61 19.14
CA ALA A 130 1.29 3.98 18.90
C ALA A 130 0.89 5.15 19.78
N GLY A 131 0.20 6.10 19.20
CA GLY A 131 -0.35 7.20 19.99
C GLY A 131 -0.33 8.57 19.29
N PRO A 132 -0.81 9.59 19.99
CA PRO A 132 -1.48 9.45 21.28
C PRO A 132 -2.87 8.78 21.15
N VAL A 133 -3.12 7.80 22.01
CA VAL A 133 -4.45 7.21 22.21
C VAL A 133 -4.92 7.64 23.59
N GLU A 134 -5.97 8.42 23.66
CA GLU A 134 -6.47 9.06 24.92
C GLU A 134 -5.36 9.82 25.68
N GLY A 135 -4.49 10.50 24.95
CA GLY A 135 -3.37 11.27 25.49
C GLY A 135 -2.14 10.44 25.89
N LYS A 136 -2.17 9.14 25.71
CA LYS A 136 -1.09 8.23 26.08
C LYS A 136 -0.33 7.70 24.86
N MET A 137 0.96 7.51 25.01
CA MET A 137 1.83 6.86 24.04
C MET A 137 2.09 5.41 24.46
N TYR A 138 2.24 4.53 23.50
CA TYR A 138 2.48 3.12 23.74
C TYR A 138 3.66 2.63 22.91
N LEU A 139 4.61 1.94 23.55
CA LEU A 139 5.61 1.14 22.87
C LEU A 139 5.01 -0.24 22.57
N ILE A 140 5.04 -0.62 21.31
CA ILE A 140 4.52 -1.90 20.83
C ILE A 140 5.67 -2.73 20.29
N LEU A 141 5.78 -3.97 20.75
CA LEU A 141 6.68 -4.96 20.18
C LEU A 141 5.87 -6.15 19.69
N VAL A 142 6.25 -6.69 18.54
CA VAL A 142 5.64 -7.91 18.00
C VAL A 142 6.72 -8.89 17.58
N ASP A 143 6.69 -10.09 18.15
CA ASP A 143 7.57 -11.18 17.71
C ASP A 143 7.17 -11.69 16.32
N SER A 144 8.12 -11.75 15.42
CA SER A 144 7.85 -12.07 14.01
C SER A 144 7.34 -13.50 13.81
N TRP A 145 7.80 -14.44 14.61
CA TRP A 145 7.42 -15.86 14.48
C TRP A 145 6.11 -16.16 15.20
N SER A 146 6.07 -15.96 16.52
CA SER A 146 4.91 -16.29 17.35
C SER A 146 3.72 -15.35 17.18
N LYS A 147 3.94 -14.15 16.64
CA LYS A 147 2.97 -13.03 16.59
C LYS A 147 2.61 -12.48 17.98
N TRP A 148 3.36 -12.83 19.00
CA TRP A 148 3.17 -12.36 20.36
C TRP A 148 3.41 -10.86 20.46
N PRO A 149 2.43 -10.08 20.95
CA PRO A 149 2.58 -8.65 21.18
C PRO A 149 2.99 -8.36 22.61
N GLU A 150 3.83 -7.34 22.80
CA GLU A 150 4.01 -6.62 24.05
C GLU A 150 3.60 -5.17 23.84
N ILE A 151 2.84 -4.62 24.77
CA ILE A 151 2.41 -3.22 24.74
C ILE A 151 2.69 -2.61 26.10
N VAL A 152 3.38 -1.48 26.10
CA VAL A 152 3.75 -0.74 27.31
C VAL A 152 3.30 0.71 27.16
N GLU A 153 2.56 1.21 28.13
CA GLU A 153 2.24 2.64 28.23
C GLU A 153 3.51 3.41 28.57
N MET A 154 3.79 4.45 27.77
CA MET A 154 5.01 5.25 27.89
C MET A 154 4.68 6.65 28.43
N MET A 155 5.29 7.00 29.54
CA MET A 155 5.20 8.37 30.08
C MET A 155 5.92 9.38 29.18
N ASN A 156 6.98 8.98 28.53
CA ASN A 156 7.69 9.74 27.49
C ASN A 156 8.33 8.78 26.48
N THR A 157 8.60 9.27 25.28
CA THR A 157 9.17 8.48 24.17
C THR A 157 10.67 8.73 23.99
N SER A 158 11.39 9.10 25.05
CA SER A 158 12.83 9.29 24.97
C SER A 158 13.56 7.98 24.72
N ALA A 159 14.76 8.04 24.13
CA ALA A 159 15.60 6.88 23.90
C ALA A 159 15.91 6.12 25.21
N HIS A 160 16.19 6.85 26.29
CA HIS A 160 16.47 6.26 27.60
C HIS A 160 15.27 5.47 28.14
N SER A 161 14.07 6.07 28.15
CA SER A 161 12.83 5.36 28.58
C SER A 161 12.52 4.17 27.69
N THR A 162 12.70 4.31 26.38
CA THR A 162 12.52 3.21 25.43
C THR A 162 13.46 2.03 25.76
N VAL A 163 14.73 2.30 25.97
CA VAL A 163 15.72 1.27 26.35
C VAL A 163 15.34 0.60 27.67
N GLN A 164 14.93 1.36 28.68
CA GLN A 164 14.49 0.80 29.96
C GLN A 164 13.31 -0.18 29.81
N GLU A 165 12.30 0.20 29.05
CA GLU A 165 11.15 -0.70 28.82
C GLU A 165 11.52 -1.93 27.98
N LEU A 166 12.38 -1.77 26.97
CA LEU A 166 12.90 -2.91 26.22
C LEU A 166 13.68 -3.87 27.13
N GLN A 167 14.50 -3.36 28.03
CA GLN A 167 15.23 -4.19 29.02
C GLN A 167 14.26 -4.97 29.93
N ARG A 168 13.17 -4.34 30.42
CA ARG A 168 12.14 -5.00 31.22
C ARG A 168 11.44 -6.13 30.45
N ILE A 169 11.10 -5.89 29.18
CA ILE A 169 10.46 -6.91 28.33
C ILE A 169 11.45 -8.05 28.06
N PHE A 170 12.68 -7.73 27.69
CA PHE A 170 13.69 -8.74 27.35
C PHE A 170 14.19 -9.52 28.58
N ALA A 171 14.13 -8.95 29.77
CA ALA A 171 14.38 -9.71 30.99
C ALA A 171 13.41 -10.88 31.20
N ARG A 172 12.16 -10.77 30.69
CA ARG A 172 11.14 -11.83 30.80
C ARG A 172 11.28 -12.90 29.72
N PHE A 173 11.70 -12.49 28.52
CA PHE A 173 11.57 -13.34 27.32
C PHE A 173 12.89 -13.54 26.57
N GLY A 174 14.00 -12.97 27.03
CA GLY A 174 15.30 -12.98 26.35
C GLY A 174 15.43 -11.88 25.28
N TYR A 175 16.67 -11.62 24.90
CA TYR A 175 17.00 -10.63 23.87
C TYR A 175 16.74 -11.19 22.47
N PRO A 176 16.19 -10.38 21.54
CA PRO A 176 16.02 -10.82 20.16
C PRO A 176 17.37 -10.80 19.42
N LYS A 177 17.49 -11.65 18.39
CA LYS A 177 18.62 -11.60 17.48
C LYS A 177 18.58 -10.32 16.63
N THR A 178 17.39 -9.98 16.14
CA THR A 178 17.16 -8.79 15.29
C THR A 178 16.00 -7.97 15.85
N LEU A 179 16.20 -6.67 15.95
CA LEU A 179 15.15 -5.70 16.26
C LEU A 179 14.93 -4.81 15.06
N VAL A 180 13.68 -4.74 14.58
CA VAL A 180 13.27 -3.89 13.46
C VAL A 180 12.44 -2.73 14.00
N SER A 181 12.78 -1.50 13.61
CA SER A 181 12.02 -0.30 13.97
C SER A 181 11.87 0.65 12.79
N ASP A 182 11.10 1.70 12.96
CA ASP A 182 11.11 2.87 12.11
C ASP A 182 12.37 3.73 12.34
N ASN A 183 12.41 4.91 11.71
CA ASN A 183 13.49 5.89 11.86
C ASN A 183 13.19 6.93 12.95
N GLY A 184 12.35 6.64 13.93
CA GLY A 184 12.08 7.51 15.06
C GLY A 184 13.34 7.89 15.82
N THR A 185 13.40 9.12 16.34
CA THR A 185 14.60 9.65 17.03
C THR A 185 15.03 8.81 18.23
N GLN A 186 14.09 8.16 18.91
CA GLN A 186 14.33 7.24 20.02
C GLN A 186 15.12 5.99 19.59
N PHE A 187 14.93 5.51 18.36
CA PHE A 187 15.61 4.35 17.80
C PHE A 187 16.91 4.69 17.03
N THR A 188 17.11 5.97 16.70
CA THR A 188 18.30 6.42 15.96
C THR A 188 19.36 7.06 16.86
N SER A 189 19.15 7.10 18.17
CA SER A 189 20.05 7.70 19.14
C SER A 189 21.26 6.84 19.46
N ALA A 190 22.37 7.47 19.87
CA ALA A 190 23.57 6.77 20.34
C ALA A 190 23.27 5.83 21.52
N THR A 191 22.44 6.24 22.46
CA THR A 191 21.99 5.42 23.61
C THR A 191 21.35 4.12 23.16
N PHE A 192 20.53 4.16 22.11
CA PHE A 192 19.89 2.98 21.57
C PHE A 192 20.87 2.07 20.82
N ASP A 193 21.81 2.65 20.08
CA ASP A 193 22.87 1.91 19.39
C ASP A 193 23.79 1.19 20.39
N GLU A 194 24.16 1.87 21.49
CA GLU A 194 24.96 1.27 22.58
C GLU A 194 24.22 0.10 23.24
N PHE A 195 22.92 0.26 23.49
CA PHE A 195 22.07 -0.82 24.00
C PHE A 195 22.08 -2.03 23.07
N CYS A 196 21.86 -1.83 21.78
CA CYS A 196 21.86 -2.92 20.81
C CYS A 196 23.21 -3.62 20.73
N LYS A 197 24.33 -2.87 20.72
CA LYS A 197 25.68 -3.41 20.73
C LYS A 197 25.96 -4.21 21.99
N LYS A 198 25.61 -3.68 23.18
CA LYS A 198 25.83 -4.32 24.47
C LYS A 198 25.20 -5.71 24.55
N TYR A 199 24.01 -5.88 23.97
CA TYR A 199 23.27 -7.14 24.03
C TYR A 199 23.31 -7.94 22.73
N ASN A 200 24.21 -7.59 21.81
CA ASN A 200 24.40 -8.25 20.52
C ASN A 200 23.09 -8.36 19.70
N ILE A 201 22.31 -7.28 19.69
CA ILE A 201 21.08 -7.16 18.93
C ILE A 201 21.40 -6.51 17.58
N THR A 202 21.08 -7.17 16.47
CA THR A 202 21.16 -6.54 15.16
C THR A 202 19.97 -5.60 14.98
N HIS A 203 20.23 -4.29 15.03
CA HIS A 203 19.17 -3.30 14.79
C HIS A 203 19.02 -3.01 13.30
N MET A 204 17.82 -3.19 12.77
CA MET A 204 17.46 -2.90 11.37
C MET A 204 16.38 -1.83 11.34
N ARG A 205 16.65 -0.75 10.61
CA ARG A 205 15.69 0.34 10.42
C ARG A 205 14.95 0.18 9.10
N SER A 206 13.66 0.46 9.10
CA SER A 206 12.88 0.53 7.87
C SER A 206 13.44 1.63 6.98
N PRO A 207 13.75 1.35 5.70
CA PRO A 207 14.20 2.40 4.80
C PRO A 207 13.17 3.53 4.70
N PRO A 208 13.59 4.79 4.54
CA PRO A 208 12.70 5.91 4.26
C PRO A 208 11.81 5.55 3.06
N TYR A 209 10.51 5.82 3.15
CA TYR A 209 9.48 5.50 2.14
C TYR A 209 9.20 3.99 1.91
N HIS A 210 9.71 3.10 2.77
CA HIS A 210 9.38 1.67 2.77
C HIS A 210 8.79 1.21 4.10
N PRO A 211 7.67 1.76 4.56
CA PRO A 211 7.03 1.40 5.83
C PRO A 211 6.69 -0.09 5.90
N GLN A 212 6.48 -0.73 4.76
CA GLN A 212 6.18 -2.17 4.68
C GLN A 212 7.26 -3.07 5.30
N SER A 213 8.49 -2.57 5.47
CA SER A 213 9.57 -3.28 6.16
C SER A 213 9.27 -3.48 7.65
N ASN A 214 8.51 -2.57 8.29
CA ASN A 214 7.99 -2.71 9.65
C ASN A 214 6.49 -3.11 9.67
N GLY A 215 5.92 -3.49 8.54
CA GLY A 215 4.49 -3.70 8.33
C GLY A 215 3.85 -4.75 9.25
N GLN A 216 4.64 -5.52 10.02
CA GLN A 216 4.10 -6.42 11.04
C GLN A 216 3.71 -5.64 12.29
N ALA A 217 4.57 -4.75 12.79
CA ALA A 217 4.26 -3.87 13.91
C ALA A 217 3.18 -2.86 13.52
N GLU A 218 3.28 -2.24 12.35
CA GLU A 218 2.28 -1.27 11.86
C GLU A 218 0.87 -1.87 11.75
N ARG A 219 0.75 -3.09 11.22
CA ARG A 219 -0.55 -3.81 11.18
C ARG A 219 -1.08 -4.11 12.57
N PHE A 220 -0.19 -4.44 13.51
CA PHE A 220 -0.60 -4.67 14.88
C PHE A 220 -0.99 -3.36 15.58
N VAL A 221 -0.29 -2.26 15.33
CA VAL A 221 -0.67 -0.91 15.81
C VAL A 221 -2.11 -0.55 15.38
N ASP A 222 -2.45 -0.80 14.11
CA ASP A 222 -3.81 -0.58 13.62
C ASP A 222 -4.84 -1.48 14.32
N THR A 223 -4.52 -2.76 14.49
CA THR A 223 -5.35 -3.73 15.24
C THR A 223 -5.54 -3.27 16.69
N PHE A 224 -4.48 -2.82 17.34
CA PHE A 224 -4.48 -2.30 18.70
C PHE A 224 -5.38 -1.06 18.85
N LYS A 225 -5.21 -0.05 17.97
CA LYS A 225 -6.04 1.16 17.99
C LYS A 225 -7.53 0.84 17.85
N ARG A 226 -7.88 -0.02 16.89
CA ARG A 226 -9.28 -0.43 16.66
C ARG A 226 -9.84 -1.21 17.84
N ALA A 227 -9.06 -2.07 18.46
CA ALA A 227 -9.52 -2.86 19.59
C ALA A 227 -9.74 -1.98 20.83
N LEU A 228 -8.83 -1.07 21.15
CA LEU A 228 -9.05 -0.08 22.22
C LEU A 228 -10.29 0.79 21.96
N GLN A 229 -10.50 1.20 20.71
CA GLN A 229 -11.69 1.97 20.35
C GLN A 229 -12.99 1.20 20.59
N LYS A 230 -13.01 -0.11 20.36
CA LYS A 230 -14.19 -0.97 20.61
C LYS A 230 -14.47 -1.17 22.10
N LEU A 231 -13.42 -1.28 22.92
CA LEU A 231 -13.54 -1.46 24.37
C LEU A 231 -13.79 -0.13 25.13
N ARG A 232 -13.79 0.99 24.40
CA ARG A 232 -14.00 2.30 24.99
C ARG A 232 -15.39 2.40 25.63
N GLY A 233 -15.42 2.73 26.91
CA GLY A 233 -16.65 2.85 27.71
C GLY A 233 -17.18 1.54 28.28
N GLU A 234 -16.59 0.39 27.95
CA GLU A 234 -16.90 -0.92 28.58
C GLU A 234 -16.01 -1.16 29.80
N GLU A 235 -14.73 -0.79 29.71
CA GLU A 235 -13.73 -1.00 30.78
C GLU A 235 -12.82 0.22 30.92
N PRO A 236 -12.20 0.42 32.11
CA PRO A 236 -11.11 1.38 32.25
C PRO A 236 -9.96 1.11 31.28
N PRO A 237 -9.25 2.11 30.74
CA PRO A 237 -8.24 1.89 29.69
C PRO A 237 -7.14 0.90 30.04
N ALA A 238 -6.74 0.81 31.28
CA ALA A 238 -5.73 -0.15 31.74
C ALA A 238 -6.27 -1.60 31.72
N GLU A 239 -7.50 -1.81 32.08
CA GLU A 239 -8.19 -3.11 32.06
C GLU A 239 -8.46 -3.52 30.61
N ALA A 240 -8.97 -2.60 29.80
CA ALA A 240 -9.18 -2.80 28.37
C ALA A 240 -7.89 -3.26 27.65
N LEU A 241 -6.74 -2.71 28.02
CA LEU A 241 -5.44 -3.14 27.50
C LEU A 241 -5.12 -4.59 27.90
N GLN A 242 -5.36 -4.96 29.14
CA GLN A 242 -5.12 -6.35 29.62
C GLN A 242 -6.07 -7.34 28.94
N THR A 243 -7.34 -7.00 28.82
CA THR A 243 -8.35 -7.79 28.11
C THR A 243 -7.96 -7.99 26.66
N LEU A 244 -7.54 -6.93 25.99
CA LEU A 244 -7.05 -6.98 24.60
C LEU A 244 -5.85 -7.91 24.45
N LEU A 245 -4.81 -7.72 25.29
CA LEU A 245 -3.59 -8.50 25.22
C LEU A 245 -3.86 -9.98 25.49
N PHE A 246 -4.62 -10.28 26.51
CA PHE A 246 -4.97 -11.65 26.85
C PHE A 246 -5.75 -12.33 25.72
N THR A 247 -6.80 -11.67 25.22
CA THR A 247 -7.62 -12.18 24.12
C THR A 247 -6.78 -12.41 22.86
N TYR A 248 -5.96 -11.43 22.46
CA TYR A 248 -5.12 -11.57 21.28
C TYR A 248 -4.10 -12.70 21.41
N ARG A 249 -3.45 -12.82 22.57
CA ARG A 249 -2.43 -13.83 22.85
C ARG A 249 -2.97 -15.25 22.86
N THR A 250 -4.23 -15.43 23.27
CA THR A 250 -4.87 -16.76 23.42
C THR A 250 -5.76 -17.15 22.24
N THR A 251 -6.04 -16.22 21.32
CA THR A 251 -6.85 -16.51 20.12
C THR A 251 -5.97 -17.08 19.01
N PRO A 252 -6.40 -18.18 18.33
CA PRO A 252 -5.70 -18.71 17.17
C PRO A 252 -5.45 -17.65 16.10
N CYS A 253 -4.23 -17.60 15.55
CA CYS A 253 -3.80 -16.61 14.59
C CYS A 253 -3.38 -17.30 13.29
N PRO A 254 -4.12 -17.12 12.16
CA PRO A 254 -3.76 -17.75 10.89
C PRO A 254 -2.38 -17.36 10.36
N ALA A 255 -1.87 -16.18 10.74
CA ALA A 255 -0.54 -15.71 10.35
C ALA A 255 0.60 -16.28 11.22
N ALA A 256 0.28 -16.97 12.29
CA ALA A 256 1.25 -17.64 13.16
C ALA A 256 1.52 -19.08 12.67
N PRO A 257 2.64 -19.69 13.06
CA PRO A 257 2.94 -21.06 12.70
C PRO A 257 1.83 -22.01 13.12
N GLN A 258 1.44 -22.89 12.20
CA GLN A 258 0.37 -23.88 12.37
C GLN A 258 -1.01 -23.26 12.72
N GLY A 259 -1.19 -21.95 12.52
CA GLY A 259 -2.44 -21.27 12.91
C GLY A 259 -2.70 -21.21 14.41
N LYS A 260 -1.71 -21.57 15.26
CA LYS A 260 -1.82 -21.58 16.71
C LYS A 260 -1.92 -20.18 17.30
N ALA A 261 -2.36 -20.11 18.54
CA ALA A 261 -2.37 -18.86 19.28
C ALA A 261 -0.94 -18.35 19.54
N PRO A 262 -0.71 -17.01 19.58
CA PRO A 262 0.60 -16.44 19.88
C PRO A 262 1.22 -16.98 21.18
N ALA A 263 0.40 -17.22 22.19
CA ALA A 263 0.83 -17.78 23.47
C ALA A 263 1.38 -19.20 23.32
N GLU A 264 0.71 -20.06 22.58
CA GLU A 264 1.17 -21.43 22.34
C GLU A 264 2.52 -21.45 21.62
N ASN A 265 2.67 -20.56 20.64
CA ASN A 265 3.92 -20.46 19.89
C ASN A 265 5.07 -19.87 20.73
N LEU A 266 4.81 -18.87 21.58
CA LEU A 266 5.87 -18.28 22.40
C LEU A 266 6.21 -19.08 23.64
N LEU A 267 5.19 -19.54 24.40
CA LEU A 267 5.33 -20.16 25.71
C LEU A 267 5.48 -21.69 25.62
N GLY A 268 5.08 -22.30 24.51
CA GLY A 268 5.10 -23.75 24.34
C GLY A 268 3.91 -24.48 24.97
N PHE A 269 2.98 -23.77 25.58
CA PHE A 269 1.75 -24.32 26.15
C PHE A 269 0.55 -23.39 25.92
N LYS A 270 -0.64 -23.94 26.00
CA LYS A 270 -1.88 -23.17 25.87
C LYS A 270 -2.26 -22.58 27.23
N PRO A 271 -2.29 -21.23 27.38
CA PRO A 271 -2.75 -20.63 28.63
C PRO A 271 -4.20 -20.97 28.91
N ARG A 272 -4.53 -21.21 30.19
CA ARG A 272 -5.90 -21.44 30.62
C ARG A 272 -6.76 -20.20 30.40
N THR A 273 -7.90 -20.38 29.75
CA THR A 273 -8.89 -19.34 29.51
C THR A 273 -10.21 -19.67 30.21
N MET A 274 -11.09 -18.67 30.35
CA MET A 274 -12.43 -18.93 30.92
C MET A 274 -13.24 -19.93 30.08
N LEU A 275 -13.01 -19.97 28.74
CA LEU A 275 -13.70 -20.90 27.86
C LEU A 275 -13.29 -22.37 28.09
N GLU A 276 -12.10 -22.62 28.60
CA GLU A 276 -11.64 -23.97 28.90
C GLU A 276 -12.36 -24.56 30.16
N GLN A 277 -12.90 -23.69 31.02
CA GLN A 277 -13.72 -24.13 32.11
C GLN A 277 -15.06 -24.74 31.66
N LEU A 278 -15.46 -24.51 30.41
CA LEU A 278 -16.65 -25.13 29.82
C LEU A 278 -16.42 -26.61 29.44
N HIS A 279 -15.16 -27.04 29.35
CA HIS A 279 -14.81 -28.43 29.16
C HIS A 279 -14.74 -29.10 30.55
N ALA A 280 -15.59 -30.10 30.78
CA ALA A 280 -15.52 -30.91 31.99
C ALA A 280 -14.11 -31.50 32.11
N GLU A 281 -13.50 -31.37 33.29
CA GLU A 281 -12.29 -32.14 33.59
C GLU A 281 -12.63 -33.64 33.50
N PRO A 282 -11.80 -34.45 32.84
CA PRO A 282 -12.02 -35.88 32.71
C PRO A 282 -11.97 -36.61 34.02
#